data_6d435c74b0c70743e3f0da6b34717214
#
_entry.id   6d435c74b0c70743e3f0da6b34717214
#
_cell.length_a   1.000
_cell.length_b   1.000
_cell.length_c   1.000
_cell.angle_alpha   90.00
_cell.angle_beta   90.00
_cell.angle_gamma   90.00
#
_symmetry.space_group_name_H-M   'P 1'
#
loop_
_entity.id
_entity.type
_entity.pdbx_description
1 polymer ?
#
loop_
_entity_poly.entity_id
_entity_poly.type
_entity_poly.pdbx_seq_one_letter_code
_entity_poly.pdbx_strand_id
1 'polypeptide(L)'
;MISGLNLPVTITSRDDELLLRRATAADLHSIVRLLSDDPISAGRGDVASTADEVAYAEALQRIIDDPSNDVLVVEDDHTAVIGTLQLTTIPGMARRGSARLLVEAVRVASAERSSGVGTALMRWIVEQAAVELRTPLVQLTSDAARTDAHRFYRRLGFIDSHVGFKFAVTLPDALAR
;
A
#
# COMPACT_ATOMS: atom_id res chain seq x y z
N MET A 1 -1.38 3.23 -16.99
CA MET A 1 -0.14 3.14 -16.18
C MET A 1 -0.37 3.95 -14.91
N ILE A 2 0.10 3.49 -13.79
CA ILE A 2 -0.06 4.16 -12.48
C ILE A 2 0.54 5.57 -12.51
N SER A 3 1.61 5.78 -13.25
CA SER A 3 2.21 7.11 -13.48
C SER A 3 1.24 8.17 -14.03
N GLY A 4 0.11 7.75 -14.60
CA GLY A 4 -0.94 8.64 -15.10
C GLY A 4 -1.91 9.17 -14.04
N LEU A 5 -1.82 8.69 -12.79
CA LEU A 5 -2.66 9.22 -11.71
C LEU A 5 -2.34 10.70 -11.44
N ASN A 6 -3.40 11.48 -11.28
CA ASN A 6 -3.26 12.89 -10.90
C ASN A 6 -2.89 12.99 -9.42
N LEU A 7 -1.60 13.16 -9.13
CA LEU A 7 -1.01 13.31 -7.81
C LEU A 7 0.00 14.47 -7.81
N PRO A 8 0.15 15.25 -6.73
CA PRO A 8 -0.51 15.07 -5.42
C PRO A 8 -1.97 15.51 -5.40
N VAL A 9 -2.74 14.99 -4.44
CA VAL A 9 -4.13 15.37 -4.18
C VAL A 9 -4.39 15.52 -2.68
N THR A 10 -5.34 16.34 -2.31
CA THR A 10 -5.86 16.41 -0.95
C THR A 10 -6.93 15.33 -0.77
N ILE A 11 -6.82 14.55 0.30
CA ILE A 11 -7.84 13.62 0.76
C ILE A 11 -8.36 14.07 2.13
N THR A 12 -9.66 13.93 2.37
CA THR A 12 -10.26 14.36 3.63
C THR A 12 -10.46 13.14 4.55
N SER A 13 -9.82 13.15 5.71
CA SER A 13 -10.14 12.27 6.82
C SER A 13 -11.38 12.80 7.55
N ARG A 14 -11.65 12.35 8.78
CA ARG A 14 -12.85 12.82 9.50
C ARG A 14 -12.84 14.33 9.73
N ASP A 15 -11.71 14.87 10.16
CA ASP A 15 -11.56 16.23 10.65
C ASP A 15 -10.42 16.99 9.96
N ASP A 16 -9.56 16.29 9.19
CA ASP A 16 -8.33 16.84 8.64
C ASP A 16 -8.25 16.71 7.12
N GLU A 17 -7.62 17.67 6.48
CA GLU A 17 -7.15 17.57 5.11
C GLU A 17 -5.72 17.03 5.10
N LEU A 18 -5.49 15.99 4.31
CA LEU A 18 -4.23 15.27 4.22
C LEU A 18 -3.72 15.32 2.78
N LEU A 19 -2.41 15.42 2.61
CA LEU A 19 -1.79 15.37 1.30
C LEU A 19 -1.45 13.92 0.93
N LEU A 20 -2.02 13.40 -0.15
CA LEU A 20 -1.65 12.13 -0.75
C LEU A 20 -0.74 12.39 -1.95
N ARG A 21 0.46 11.84 -1.92
CA ARG A 21 1.46 12.00 -2.99
C ARG A 21 2.25 10.72 -3.25
N ARG A 22 2.98 10.71 -4.35
CA ARG A 22 3.97 9.66 -4.62
C ARG A 22 5.11 9.72 -3.62
N ALA A 23 5.58 8.55 -3.23
CA ALA A 23 6.80 8.43 -2.46
C ALA A 23 8.02 8.79 -3.31
N THR A 24 9.04 9.28 -2.65
CA THR A 24 10.37 9.51 -3.19
C THR A 24 11.39 8.72 -2.38
N ALA A 25 12.64 8.68 -2.81
CA ALA A 25 13.72 8.06 -2.04
C ALA A 25 13.88 8.68 -0.63
N ALA A 26 13.51 9.96 -0.44
CA ALA A 26 13.57 10.63 0.85
C ALA A 26 12.57 10.08 1.87
N ASP A 27 11.52 9.40 1.42
CA ASP A 27 10.48 8.84 2.28
C ASP A 27 10.84 7.47 2.87
N LEU A 28 11.99 6.89 2.46
CA LEU A 28 12.40 5.55 2.83
C LEU A 28 12.25 5.26 4.33
N HIS A 29 12.86 6.09 5.17
CA HIS A 29 12.83 5.88 6.62
C HIS A 29 11.41 5.96 7.20
N SER A 30 10.58 6.85 6.69
CA SER A 30 9.19 6.99 7.12
C SER A 30 8.36 5.77 6.73
N ILE A 31 8.55 5.25 5.51
CA ILE A 31 7.87 4.05 5.02
C ILE A 31 8.30 2.83 5.84
N VAL A 32 9.60 2.61 6.05
CA VAL A 32 10.12 1.49 6.84
C VAL A 32 9.61 1.56 8.28
N ARG A 33 9.57 2.74 8.88
CA ARG A 33 8.97 2.96 10.21
C ARG A 33 7.51 2.52 10.24
N LEU A 34 6.70 2.91 9.25
CA LEU A 34 5.29 2.51 9.16
C LEU A 34 5.10 1.00 8.96
N LEU A 35 5.98 0.35 8.20
CA LEU A 35 5.96 -1.10 8.03
C LEU A 35 6.26 -1.83 9.35
N SER A 36 7.24 -1.36 10.11
CA SER A 36 7.64 -1.94 11.40
C SER A 36 6.69 -1.63 12.56
N ASP A 37 5.84 -0.60 12.46
CA ASP A 37 4.81 -0.25 13.46
C ASP A 37 3.64 -1.27 13.53
N ASP A 38 3.72 -2.32 12.77
CA ASP A 38 2.73 -3.39 12.72
C ASP A 38 3.31 -4.70 13.27
N PRO A 39 2.77 -5.26 14.38
CA PRO A 39 3.33 -6.45 15.02
C PRO A 39 3.39 -7.68 14.11
N ILE A 40 2.44 -7.84 13.17
CA ILE A 40 2.42 -8.96 12.24
C ILE A 40 3.53 -8.80 11.19
N SER A 41 3.76 -7.59 10.71
CA SER A 41 4.85 -7.27 9.79
C SER A 41 6.20 -7.42 10.48
N ALA A 42 6.36 -6.87 11.67
CA ALA A 42 7.58 -7.03 12.48
C ALA A 42 7.91 -8.51 12.72
N GLY A 43 6.91 -9.35 13.00
CA GLY A 43 7.07 -10.81 13.14
C GLY A 43 7.48 -11.53 11.85
N ARG A 44 7.43 -10.86 10.69
CA ARG A 44 7.87 -11.37 9.39
C ARG A 44 9.23 -10.82 8.95
N GLY A 45 9.85 -9.99 9.78
CA GLY A 45 11.16 -9.37 9.51
C GLY A 45 11.11 -7.90 9.10
N ASP A 46 9.92 -7.28 8.97
CA ASP A 46 9.80 -5.85 8.75
C ASP A 46 10.17 -5.10 10.04
N VAL A 47 11.44 -5.09 10.38
CA VAL A 47 12.02 -4.34 11.49
C VAL A 47 12.85 -3.20 10.90
N ALA A 48 12.73 -2.01 11.46
CA ALA A 48 13.47 -0.83 11.01
C ALA A 48 14.97 -0.96 11.37
N SER A 49 15.64 -1.98 10.81
CA SER A 49 17.06 -2.25 11.00
C SER A 49 17.88 -1.50 9.98
N THR A 50 18.95 -0.85 10.42
CA THR A 50 19.92 -0.21 9.53
C THR A 50 20.63 -1.22 8.61
N ALA A 51 20.70 -2.50 9.00
CA ALA A 51 21.27 -3.57 8.18
C ALA A 51 20.46 -3.83 6.90
N ASP A 52 19.16 -3.54 6.92
CA ASP A 52 18.25 -3.79 5.80
C ASP A 52 17.97 -2.54 4.96
N GLU A 53 18.55 -1.39 5.31
CA GLU A 53 18.29 -0.11 4.67
C GLU A 53 18.56 -0.13 3.18
N VAL A 54 19.67 -0.75 2.76
CA VAL A 54 20.03 -0.87 1.33
C VAL A 54 18.98 -1.70 0.58
N ALA A 55 18.53 -2.80 1.16
CA ALA A 55 17.53 -3.67 0.55
C ALA A 55 16.18 -2.94 0.38
N TYR A 56 15.76 -2.17 1.38
CA TYR A 56 14.55 -1.36 1.28
C TYR A 56 14.69 -0.21 0.28
N ALA A 57 15.86 0.45 0.22
CA ALA A 57 16.11 1.52 -0.75
C ALA A 57 16.06 0.99 -2.19
N GLU A 58 16.72 -0.15 -2.46
CA GLU A 58 16.66 -0.80 -3.76
C GLU A 58 15.25 -1.26 -4.13
N ALA A 59 14.48 -1.77 -3.15
CA ALA A 59 13.09 -2.18 -3.38
C ALA A 59 12.20 -0.97 -3.72
N LEU A 60 12.31 0.13 -2.96
CA LEU A 60 11.58 1.36 -3.23
C LEU A 60 11.92 1.91 -4.61
N GLN A 61 13.21 1.95 -4.97
CA GLN A 61 13.63 2.44 -6.29
C GLN A 61 13.07 1.57 -7.42
N ARG A 62 13.11 0.24 -7.29
CA ARG A 62 12.49 -0.66 -8.29
C ARG A 62 11.01 -0.41 -8.47
N ILE A 63 10.28 -0.09 -7.39
CA ILE A 63 8.85 0.23 -7.49
C ILE A 63 8.64 1.57 -8.18
N ILE A 64 9.44 2.59 -7.84
CA ILE A 64 9.36 3.94 -8.45
C ILE A 64 9.66 3.87 -9.97
N ASP A 65 10.58 3.02 -10.38
CA ASP A 65 10.99 2.88 -11.78
C ASP A 65 10.00 2.02 -12.61
N ASP A 66 9.11 1.28 -11.96
CA ASP A 66 8.13 0.42 -12.66
C ASP A 66 6.83 1.19 -12.94
N PRO A 67 6.49 1.42 -14.22
CA PRO A 67 5.29 2.19 -14.59
C PRO A 67 3.96 1.52 -14.19
N SER A 68 3.98 0.26 -13.77
CA SER A 68 2.81 -0.48 -13.29
C SER A 68 2.65 -0.44 -11.78
N ASN A 69 3.65 0.09 -11.06
CA ASN A 69 3.71 0.17 -9.61
C ASN A 69 3.86 1.60 -9.13
N ASP A 70 3.44 1.84 -7.90
CA ASP A 70 3.73 3.08 -7.17
C ASP A 70 3.63 2.86 -5.66
N VAL A 71 4.44 3.58 -4.89
CA VAL A 71 4.25 3.73 -3.45
C VAL A 71 3.73 5.12 -3.19
N LEU A 72 2.64 5.20 -2.45
CA LEU A 72 2.05 6.48 -2.06
C LEU A 72 2.24 6.71 -0.56
N VAL A 73 2.39 7.97 -0.20
CA VAL A 73 2.47 8.42 1.19
C VAL A 73 1.40 9.46 1.48
N VAL A 74 0.94 9.47 2.72
CA VAL A 74 0.00 10.47 3.26
C VAL A 74 0.75 11.33 4.23
N GLU A 75 0.70 12.64 4.02
CA GLU A 75 1.25 13.65 4.93
C GLU A 75 0.14 14.38 5.66
N ASP A 76 0.40 14.70 6.91
CA ASP A 76 -0.41 15.61 7.71
C ASP A 76 -0.04 17.09 7.43
N ASP A 77 -0.67 18.03 8.16
CA ASP A 77 -0.42 19.47 8.06
C ASP A 77 0.99 19.89 8.52
N HIS A 78 1.71 19.01 9.24
CA HIS A 78 3.09 19.19 9.66
C HIS A 78 4.11 18.52 8.71
N THR A 79 3.66 18.02 7.54
CA THR A 79 4.48 17.29 6.58
C THR A 79 5.05 15.97 7.10
N ALA A 80 4.48 15.43 8.19
CA ALA A 80 4.86 14.12 8.68
C ALA A 80 4.16 13.03 7.87
N VAL A 81 4.90 12.02 7.42
CA VAL A 81 4.33 10.85 6.75
C VAL A 81 3.65 9.96 7.79
N ILE A 82 2.32 9.95 7.75
CA ILE A 82 1.43 9.24 8.68
C ILE A 82 0.77 8.00 8.08
N GLY A 83 0.87 7.82 6.77
CA GLY A 83 0.33 6.66 6.07
C GLY A 83 1.09 6.31 4.81
N THR A 84 0.99 5.06 4.38
CA THR A 84 1.57 4.57 3.11
C THR A 84 0.76 3.41 2.56
N LEU A 85 0.88 3.19 1.26
CA LEU A 85 0.40 2.01 0.54
C LEU A 85 1.16 1.82 -0.76
N GLN A 86 1.13 0.61 -1.30
CA GLN A 86 1.58 0.31 -2.65
C GLN A 86 0.39 0.00 -3.55
N LEU A 87 0.42 0.50 -4.77
CA LEU A 87 -0.51 0.18 -5.85
C LEU A 87 0.22 -0.55 -6.97
N THR A 88 -0.42 -1.58 -7.53
CA THR A 88 0.07 -2.28 -8.72
C THR A 88 -1.07 -2.49 -9.70
N THR A 89 -0.89 -2.04 -10.94
CA THR A 89 -1.80 -2.39 -12.04
C THR A 89 -1.41 -3.73 -12.62
N ILE A 90 -2.30 -4.70 -12.54
CA ILE A 90 -2.06 -6.06 -13.06
C ILE A 90 -2.92 -6.25 -14.30
N PRO A 91 -2.32 -6.36 -15.50
CA PRO A 91 -3.06 -6.72 -16.71
C PRO A 91 -3.63 -8.14 -16.57
N GLY A 92 -4.76 -8.41 -17.20
CA GLY A 92 -5.40 -9.71 -17.11
C GLY A 92 -6.02 -10.15 -18.42
N MET A 93 -5.90 -11.42 -18.77
CA MET A 93 -6.63 -12.04 -19.90
C MET A 93 -8.06 -12.39 -19.52
N ALA A 94 -8.28 -12.79 -18.26
CA ALA A 94 -9.62 -13.07 -17.74
C ALA A 94 -10.50 -11.80 -17.72
N ARG A 95 -11.82 -11.98 -17.52
CA ARG A 95 -12.79 -10.86 -17.46
C ARG A 95 -12.71 -9.95 -18.69
N ARG A 96 -12.58 -10.54 -19.88
CA ARG A 96 -12.51 -9.85 -21.18
C ARG A 96 -11.31 -8.90 -21.29
N GLY A 97 -10.15 -9.31 -20.77
CA GLY A 97 -8.92 -8.51 -20.82
C GLY A 97 -8.86 -7.37 -19.80
N SER A 98 -9.71 -7.38 -18.78
CA SER A 98 -9.74 -6.32 -17.77
C SER A 98 -8.53 -6.40 -16.85
N ALA A 99 -7.88 -5.25 -16.64
CA ALA A 99 -6.88 -5.07 -15.59
C ALA A 99 -7.53 -5.03 -14.21
N ARG A 100 -6.73 -5.23 -13.16
CA ARG A 100 -7.12 -5.01 -11.76
C ARG A 100 -6.08 -4.14 -11.06
N LEU A 101 -6.51 -3.39 -10.08
CA LEU A 101 -5.66 -2.61 -9.20
C LEU A 101 -5.44 -3.40 -7.91
N LEU A 102 -4.20 -3.81 -7.67
CA LEU A 102 -3.80 -4.46 -6.42
C LEU A 102 -3.34 -3.39 -5.43
N VAL A 103 -3.82 -3.52 -4.19
CA VAL A 103 -3.46 -2.65 -3.07
C VAL A 103 -2.69 -3.49 -2.05
N GLU A 104 -1.48 -3.07 -1.72
CA GLU A 104 -0.60 -3.77 -0.79
C GLU A 104 -0.01 -2.80 0.24
N ALA A 105 0.56 -3.36 1.30
CA ALA A 105 1.32 -2.63 2.32
C ALA A 105 0.61 -1.40 2.90
N VAL A 106 -0.72 -1.41 2.99
CA VAL A 106 -1.49 -0.31 3.60
C VAL A 106 -1.08 -0.17 5.06
N ARG A 107 -0.55 0.98 5.44
CA ARG A 107 -0.18 1.31 6.82
C ARG A 107 -0.66 2.70 7.18
N VAL A 108 -1.09 2.83 8.41
CA VAL A 108 -1.39 4.12 9.06
C VAL A 108 -0.68 4.09 10.41
N ALA A 109 0.04 5.14 10.74
CA ALA A 109 0.76 5.28 11.99
C ALA A 109 -0.17 4.93 13.18
N SER A 110 0.36 4.26 14.19
CA SER A 110 -0.44 3.78 15.33
C SER A 110 -1.18 4.92 16.03
N ALA A 111 -0.56 6.09 16.14
CA ALA A 111 -1.17 7.29 16.71
C ALA A 111 -2.37 7.80 15.89
N GLU A 112 -2.38 7.54 14.57
CA GLU A 112 -3.40 8.00 13.63
C GLU A 112 -4.46 6.92 13.32
N ARG A 113 -4.41 5.79 14.01
CA ARG A 113 -5.45 4.76 13.85
C ARG A 113 -6.77 5.26 14.38
N SER A 114 -7.83 4.97 13.64
CA SER A 114 -9.21 5.43 13.91
C SER A 114 -9.50 6.93 13.65
N SER A 115 -8.54 7.74 13.22
CA SER A 115 -8.74 9.13 12.78
C SER A 115 -9.46 9.26 11.43
N GLY A 116 -9.53 8.18 10.64
CA GLY A 116 -10.18 8.21 9.33
C GLY A 116 -9.22 8.13 8.14
N VAL A 117 -7.90 8.26 8.35
CA VAL A 117 -6.86 8.22 7.31
C VAL A 117 -7.02 7.01 6.40
N GLY A 118 -7.10 5.80 6.97
CA GLY A 118 -7.26 4.59 6.18
C GLY A 118 -8.55 4.58 5.35
N THR A 119 -9.64 5.15 5.87
CA THR A 119 -10.91 5.26 5.14
C THR A 119 -10.79 6.24 3.97
N ALA A 120 -10.16 7.40 4.18
CA ALA A 120 -9.90 8.39 3.15
C ALA A 120 -9.06 7.80 2.01
N LEU A 121 -7.98 7.11 2.36
CA LEU A 121 -7.12 6.40 1.39
C LEU A 121 -7.91 5.40 0.54
N MET A 122 -8.64 4.48 1.19
CA MET A 122 -9.33 3.42 0.47
C MET A 122 -10.47 3.96 -0.40
N ARG A 123 -11.17 5.03 0.05
CA ARG A 123 -12.16 5.72 -0.78
C ARG A 123 -11.53 6.34 -2.01
N TRP A 124 -10.44 7.09 -1.84
CA TRP A 124 -9.71 7.66 -2.96
C TRP A 124 -9.28 6.59 -3.98
N ILE A 125 -8.80 5.42 -3.51
CA ILE A 125 -8.43 4.32 -4.40
C ILE A 125 -9.62 3.83 -5.22
N VAL A 126 -10.77 3.60 -4.58
CA VAL A 126 -11.95 3.02 -5.24
C VAL A 126 -12.67 4.04 -6.12
N GLU A 127 -12.82 5.28 -5.63
CA GLU A 127 -13.65 6.30 -6.27
C GLU A 127 -12.89 7.14 -7.31
N GLN A 128 -11.56 7.24 -7.19
CA GLN A 128 -10.73 8.07 -8.08
C GLN A 128 -9.67 7.24 -8.80
N ALA A 129 -8.70 6.67 -8.10
CA ALA A 129 -7.57 6.00 -8.73
C ALA A 129 -7.99 4.84 -9.66
N ALA A 130 -8.89 3.96 -9.22
CA ALA A 130 -9.38 2.84 -10.02
C ALA A 130 -10.13 3.31 -11.28
N VAL A 131 -10.87 4.42 -11.17
CA VAL A 131 -11.61 5.03 -12.29
C VAL A 131 -10.65 5.64 -13.31
N GLU A 132 -9.69 6.46 -12.86
CA GLU A 132 -8.67 7.06 -13.74
C GLU A 132 -7.85 5.99 -14.47
N LEU A 133 -7.45 4.93 -13.75
CA LEU A 133 -6.69 3.81 -14.30
C LEU A 133 -7.54 2.83 -15.13
N ARG A 134 -8.87 3.03 -15.17
CA ARG A 134 -9.83 2.14 -15.84
C ARG A 134 -9.69 0.67 -15.38
N THR A 135 -9.48 0.47 -14.09
CA THR A 135 -9.38 -0.84 -13.46
C THR A 135 -10.71 -1.18 -12.78
N PRO A 136 -11.57 -2.01 -13.36
CA PRO A 136 -12.92 -2.28 -12.83
C PRO A 136 -12.92 -3.14 -11.57
N LEU A 137 -11.76 -3.55 -11.09
CA LEU A 137 -11.59 -4.36 -9.88
C LEU A 137 -10.42 -3.82 -9.06
N VAL A 138 -10.70 -3.49 -7.80
CA VAL A 138 -9.68 -3.27 -6.76
C VAL A 138 -9.58 -4.53 -5.92
N GLN A 139 -8.37 -5.04 -5.74
CA GLN A 139 -8.08 -6.26 -4.99
C GLN A 139 -7.04 -5.98 -3.91
N LEU A 140 -7.19 -6.65 -2.78
CA LEU A 140 -6.17 -6.68 -1.73
C LEU A 140 -6.13 -8.07 -1.08
N THR A 141 -5.05 -8.35 -0.38
CA THR A 141 -4.98 -9.49 0.54
C THR A 141 -4.67 -8.98 1.95
N SER A 142 -5.23 -9.64 2.94
CA SER A 142 -4.97 -9.35 4.35
C SER A 142 -4.66 -10.64 5.08
N ASP A 143 -3.72 -10.61 6.01
CA ASP A 143 -3.40 -11.76 6.84
C ASP A 143 -4.63 -12.22 7.62
N ALA A 144 -4.82 -13.54 7.75
CA ALA A 144 -5.95 -14.13 8.47
C ALA A 144 -6.02 -13.66 9.94
N ALA A 145 -4.88 -13.35 10.57
CA ALA A 145 -4.82 -12.85 11.92
C ALA A 145 -5.28 -11.39 12.09
N ARG A 146 -5.41 -10.62 10.99
CA ARG A 146 -5.78 -9.21 11.02
C ARG A 146 -7.30 -9.02 11.05
N THR A 147 -7.97 -9.53 12.06
CA THR A 147 -9.44 -9.51 12.16
C THR A 147 -10.04 -8.10 12.12
N ASP A 148 -9.35 -7.10 12.68
CA ASP A 148 -9.76 -5.69 12.64
C ASP A 148 -9.68 -5.11 11.23
N ALA A 149 -8.63 -5.44 10.47
CA ALA A 149 -8.51 -5.05 9.08
C ALA A 149 -9.60 -5.69 8.22
N HIS A 150 -9.95 -6.97 8.48
CA HIS A 150 -11.05 -7.61 7.77
C HIS A 150 -12.38 -6.89 8.02
N ARG A 151 -12.67 -6.50 9.28
CA ARG A 151 -13.87 -5.71 9.61
C ARG A 151 -13.83 -4.34 8.92
N PHE A 152 -12.67 -3.71 8.86
CA PHE A 152 -12.47 -2.44 8.19
C PHE A 152 -12.78 -2.53 6.69
N TYR A 153 -12.19 -3.49 5.96
CA TYR A 153 -12.42 -3.63 4.52
C TYR A 153 -13.87 -4.01 4.19
N ARG A 154 -14.50 -4.88 4.99
CA ARG A 154 -15.95 -5.21 4.79
C ARG A 154 -16.84 -3.99 4.95
N ARG A 155 -16.58 -3.09 5.92
CA ARG A 155 -17.33 -1.83 6.06
C ARG A 155 -17.18 -0.90 4.87
N LEU A 156 -16.08 -1.00 4.12
CA LEU A 156 -15.84 -0.26 2.89
C LEU A 156 -16.43 -0.93 1.65
N GLY A 157 -17.12 -2.07 1.79
CA GLY A 157 -17.75 -2.78 0.69
C GLY A 157 -16.86 -3.83 0.01
N PHE A 158 -15.67 -4.11 0.53
CA PHE A 158 -14.86 -5.22 0.03
C PHE A 158 -15.47 -6.56 0.43
N ILE A 159 -15.43 -7.53 -0.49
CA ILE A 159 -15.97 -8.87 -0.32
C ILE A 159 -14.81 -9.86 -0.24
N ASP A 160 -14.76 -10.65 0.81
CA ASP A 160 -13.77 -11.71 1.03
C ASP A 160 -14.16 -13.01 0.28
N SER A 161 -14.17 -12.92 -1.04
CA SER A 161 -14.64 -14.00 -1.94
C SER A 161 -13.55 -15.01 -2.33
N HIS A 162 -12.31 -14.82 -1.89
CA HIS A 162 -11.17 -15.64 -2.29
C HIS A 162 -10.33 -16.05 -1.08
N VAL A 163 -9.71 -17.23 -1.17
CA VAL A 163 -8.72 -17.72 -0.21
C VAL A 163 -7.34 -17.54 -0.85
N GLY A 164 -6.40 -16.94 -0.12
CA GLY A 164 -5.02 -16.77 -0.57
C GLY A 164 -4.15 -17.98 -0.20
N PHE A 165 -3.35 -18.44 -1.14
CA PHE A 165 -2.34 -19.48 -0.91
C PHE A 165 -0.96 -18.89 -1.12
N LYS A 166 0.00 -19.26 -0.24
CA LYS A 166 1.41 -18.88 -0.34
C LYS A 166 2.29 -20.12 -0.27
N PHE A 167 3.31 -20.15 -1.12
CA PHE A 167 4.34 -21.18 -1.07
C PHE A 167 5.69 -20.49 -0.87
N ALA A 168 6.41 -20.82 0.20
CA ALA A 168 7.74 -20.29 0.44
C ALA A 168 8.77 -21.05 -0.42
N VAL A 169 9.50 -20.33 -1.25
CA VAL A 169 10.58 -20.89 -2.08
C VAL A 169 11.90 -20.64 -1.38
N THR A 170 12.67 -21.72 -1.15
CA THR A 170 14.06 -21.58 -0.69
C THR A 170 14.93 -21.28 -1.89
N LEU A 171 15.50 -20.09 -1.92
CA LEU A 171 16.46 -19.72 -2.97
C LEU A 171 17.85 -20.25 -2.60
N PRO A 172 18.66 -20.71 -3.60
CA PRO A 172 20.07 -20.97 -3.38
C PRO A 172 20.78 -19.70 -2.89
N ASP A 173 21.81 -19.84 -2.03
CA ASP A 173 22.53 -18.70 -1.44
C ASP A 173 23.05 -17.68 -2.46
N ALA A 174 23.38 -18.11 -3.67
CA ALA A 174 23.79 -17.25 -4.77
C ALA A 174 22.67 -16.34 -5.35
N LEU A 175 21.40 -16.63 -5.06
CA LEU A 175 20.23 -15.91 -5.54
C LEU A 175 19.40 -15.29 -4.39
N ALA A 176 19.83 -15.44 -3.16
CA ALA A 176 19.17 -14.95 -1.94
C ALA A 176 19.49 -13.48 -1.60
N ARG A 177 19.70 -12.65 -2.62
CA ARG A 177 19.94 -11.20 -2.46
C ARG A 177 18.73 -10.38 -2.79
#